data_e470326be766a664bc5f1c1e030f3d3f
#
_entry.id   e470326be766a664bc5f1c1e030f3d3f
#
_cell.length_a   1.000
_cell.length_b   1.000
_cell.length_c   1.000
_cell.angle_alpha   90.00
_cell.angle_beta   90.00
_cell.angle_gamma   90.00
#
_symmetry.space_group_name_H-M   'P 1'
#
loop_
_entity.id
_entity.type
_entity.pdbx_description
1 polymer ?
#
loop_
_entity_poly.entity_id
_entity_poly.type
_entity_poly.pdbx_seq_one_letter_code
_entity_poly.pdbx_strand_id
1 'polypeptide(L)'
;MKSTMTGIVERIPKPWGHEMIFARTNKYVGKILVIEKGHRLSLQLHRRKHESLMVLRGRLKLQLGKKTKTVGPGTAFTIAPKTIHRFEAPKGRVTLIEVSTPELWDVVRLQDDYGRRGK
;
A
#
# COMPACT_ATOMS: atom_id res chain seq x y z
N MET A 1 3.43 0.40 28.69
CA MET A 1 3.48 1.27 27.48
C MET A 1 2.61 2.50 27.71
N LYS A 2 3.12 3.64 27.33
CA LYS A 2 2.35 4.89 27.41
C LYS A 2 1.48 5.07 26.18
N SER A 3 0.26 5.51 26.38
CA SER A 3 -0.60 5.96 25.31
C SER A 3 -0.31 7.43 24.99
N THR A 4 -0.43 7.80 23.73
CA THR A 4 -0.24 9.18 23.27
C THR A 4 -1.53 9.74 22.71
N MET A 5 -1.86 10.98 23.10
CA MET A 5 -3.01 11.69 22.52
C MET A 5 -2.66 12.34 21.19
N THR A 6 -1.40 12.74 21.02
CA THR A 6 -0.91 13.33 19.79
C THR A 6 0.31 12.56 19.30
N GLY A 7 0.42 12.40 18.00
CA GLY A 7 1.53 11.74 17.36
C GLY A 7 1.97 12.52 16.14
N ILE A 8 3.13 12.16 15.61
CA ILE A 8 3.67 12.75 14.39
C ILE A 8 3.38 11.79 13.23
N VAL A 9 2.70 12.29 12.20
CA VAL A 9 2.52 11.55 10.96
C VAL A 9 3.83 11.61 10.18
N GLU A 10 4.38 10.47 9.85
CA GLU A 10 5.58 10.35 9.04
C GLU A 10 5.20 10.29 7.58
N ARG A 11 5.57 11.32 6.79
CA ARG A 11 5.28 11.38 5.37
C ARG A 11 6.49 10.95 4.56
N ILE A 12 6.31 9.96 3.72
CA ILE A 12 7.38 9.36 2.90
C ILE A 12 7.04 9.55 1.42
N PRO A 13 7.80 10.38 0.68
CA PRO A 13 7.62 10.51 -0.76
C PRO A 13 7.94 9.19 -1.47
N LYS A 14 7.16 8.87 -2.49
CA LYS A 14 7.34 7.71 -3.34
C LYS A 14 7.29 8.16 -4.80
N PRO A 15 7.90 7.39 -5.74
CA PRO A 15 7.83 7.76 -7.15
C PRO A 15 6.41 7.89 -7.69
N TRP A 16 5.47 7.15 -7.13
CA TRP A 16 4.07 7.10 -7.55
C TRP A 16 3.14 8.02 -6.74
N GLY A 17 3.65 8.71 -5.73
CA GLY A 17 2.86 9.55 -4.84
C GLY A 17 3.51 9.67 -3.47
N HIS A 18 2.82 9.26 -2.43
CA HIS A 18 3.39 9.26 -1.08
C HIS A 18 2.65 8.34 -0.13
N GLU A 19 3.31 8.02 0.98
CA GLU A 19 2.73 7.32 2.12
C GLU A 19 2.74 8.23 3.33
N MET A 20 1.74 8.07 4.20
CA MET A 20 1.72 8.70 5.51
C MET A 20 1.53 7.61 6.55
N ILE A 21 2.53 7.41 7.39
CA ILE A 21 2.47 6.43 8.48
C ILE A 21 1.86 7.14 9.70
N PHE A 22 0.65 6.74 10.09
CA PHE A 22 -0.05 7.34 11.22
C PHE A 22 -0.02 6.45 12.47
N ALA A 23 0.37 5.19 12.34
CA ALA A 23 0.46 4.25 13.45
C ALA A 23 1.62 3.30 13.20
N ARG A 24 2.49 3.15 14.20
CA ARG A 24 3.62 2.23 14.13
C ARG A 24 3.93 1.71 15.52
N THR A 25 3.78 0.41 15.69
CA THR A 25 4.13 -0.30 16.92
C THR A 25 4.86 -1.59 16.55
N ASN A 26 5.32 -2.34 17.53
CA ASN A 26 5.93 -3.63 17.28
C ASN A 26 4.89 -4.71 16.90
N LYS A 27 3.61 -4.36 16.86
CA LYS A 27 2.50 -5.27 16.55
C LYS A 27 1.86 -4.97 15.21
N TYR A 28 1.80 -3.70 14.81
CA TYR A 28 1.09 -3.29 13.60
C TYR A 28 1.63 -1.97 13.04
N VAL A 29 1.25 -1.72 11.79
CA VAL A 29 1.48 -0.44 11.11
C VAL A 29 0.17 -0.01 10.46
N GLY A 30 -0.12 1.29 10.54
CA GLY A 30 -1.23 1.91 9.82
C GLY A 30 -0.70 3.03 8.94
N LYS A 31 -1.14 3.08 7.70
CA LYS A 31 -0.71 4.14 6.78
C LYS A 31 -1.76 4.48 5.73
N ILE A 32 -1.62 5.67 5.19
CA ILE A 32 -2.39 6.15 4.05
C ILE A 32 -1.46 6.13 2.85
N LEU A 33 -1.92 5.57 1.73
CA LEU A 33 -1.23 5.62 0.45
C LEU A 33 -1.99 6.55 -0.48
N VAL A 34 -1.27 7.49 -1.09
CA VAL A 34 -1.83 8.36 -2.13
C VAL A 34 -1.10 8.06 -3.43
N ILE A 35 -1.82 7.52 -4.41
CA ILE A 35 -1.28 7.17 -5.72
C ILE A 35 -1.77 8.21 -6.71
N GLU A 36 -0.84 8.92 -7.34
CA GLU A 36 -1.19 9.96 -8.30
C GLU A 36 -1.66 9.36 -9.61
N LYS A 37 -2.53 10.09 -10.32
CA LYS A 37 -3.07 9.67 -11.61
C LYS A 37 -1.96 9.24 -12.57
N GLY A 38 -2.15 8.09 -13.21
CA GLY A 38 -1.23 7.54 -14.19
C GLY A 38 -0.06 6.77 -13.58
N HIS A 39 -0.02 6.63 -12.26
CA HIS A 39 1.06 5.93 -11.56
C HIS A 39 0.59 4.61 -10.99
N ARG A 40 1.55 3.73 -10.76
CA ARG A 40 1.30 2.44 -10.12
C ARG A 40 2.49 2.03 -9.26
N LEU A 41 2.22 1.23 -8.26
CA LEU A 41 3.25 0.60 -7.46
C LEU A 41 3.92 -0.52 -8.26
N SER A 42 5.00 -1.07 -7.73
CA SER A 42 5.62 -2.25 -8.31
C SER A 42 4.67 -3.45 -8.28
N LEU A 43 4.89 -4.39 -9.19
CA LEU A 43 4.35 -5.73 -9.05
C LEU A 43 5.21 -6.42 -7.99
N GLN A 44 4.60 -6.79 -6.87
CA GLN A 44 5.36 -7.15 -5.67
C GLN A 44 4.67 -8.24 -4.86
N LEU A 45 5.45 -8.80 -3.94
CA LEU A 45 4.93 -9.65 -2.88
C LEU A 45 5.66 -9.33 -1.57
N HIS A 46 5.07 -9.74 -0.48
CA HIS A 46 5.70 -9.69 0.85
C HIS A 46 5.86 -11.12 1.36
N ARG A 47 6.98 -11.41 1.99
CA ARG A 47 7.24 -12.77 2.49
C ARG A 47 6.52 -13.07 3.80
N ARG A 48 6.41 -12.05 4.67
CA ARG A 48 5.83 -12.16 6.01
C ARG A 48 4.69 -11.18 6.24
N LYS A 49 4.79 -10.00 5.66
CA LYS A 49 3.83 -8.93 5.88
C LYS A 49 2.45 -9.35 5.42
N HIS A 50 1.49 -9.18 6.30
CA HIS A 50 0.06 -9.40 6.06
C HIS A 50 -0.64 -8.06 6.16
N GLU A 51 -1.42 -7.68 5.16
CA GLU A 51 -2.02 -6.36 5.12
C GLU A 51 -3.48 -6.40 4.71
N SER A 52 -4.25 -5.44 5.20
CA SER A 52 -5.61 -5.17 4.77
C SER A 52 -5.72 -3.73 4.36
N LEU A 53 -6.45 -3.46 3.29
CA LEU A 53 -6.60 -2.13 2.74
C LEU A 53 -8.06 -1.84 2.44
N MET A 54 -8.39 -0.55 2.44
CA MET A 54 -9.69 -0.07 1.98
C MET A 54 -9.48 1.14 1.09
N VAL A 55 -10.21 1.20 -0.02
CA VAL A 55 -10.20 2.37 -0.90
C VAL A 55 -11.01 3.48 -0.23
N LEU A 56 -10.38 4.63 -0.01
CA LEU A 56 -11.03 5.81 0.55
C LEU A 56 -11.56 6.72 -0.56
N ARG A 57 -10.77 6.91 -1.63
CA ARG A 57 -11.12 7.78 -2.76
C ARG A 57 -10.55 7.22 -4.06
N GLY A 58 -11.24 7.47 -5.16
CA GLY A 58 -10.77 7.13 -6.48
C GLY A 58 -11.12 5.72 -6.90
N ARG A 59 -10.67 5.36 -8.09
CA ARG A 59 -10.87 4.04 -8.69
C ARG A 59 -9.53 3.31 -8.75
N LEU A 60 -9.39 2.30 -7.94
CA LEU A 60 -8.17 1.49 -7.87
C LEU A 60 -8.24 0.35 -8.87
N LYS A 61 -7.21 0.24 -9.72
CA LYS A 61 -6.98 -0.99 -10.49
C LYS A 61 -6.14 -1.90 -9.62
N LEU A 62 -6.76 -2.97 -9.13
CA LEU A 62 -6.16 -3.91 -8.19
C LEU A 62 -5.83 -5.21 -8.90
N GLN A 63 -4.57 -5.63 -8.83
CA GLN A 63 -4.14 -6.95 -9.24
C GLN A 63 -3.83 -7.79 -8.00
N LEU A 64 -4.49 -8.93 -7.88
CA LEU A 64 -4.22 -9.94 -6.86
C LEU A 64 -3.95 -11.27 -7.56
N GLY A 65 -2.72 -11.76 -7.48
CA GLY A 65 -2.30 -12.92 -8.24
C GLY A 65 -2.46 -12.64 -9.73
N LYS A 66 -3.24 -13.45 -10.43
CA LYS A 66 -3.51 -13.30 -11.86
C LYS A 66 -4.78 -12.51 -12.16
N LYS A 67 -5.54 -12.13 -11.14
CA LYS A 67 -6.81 -11.43 -11.31
C LYS A 67 -6.60 -9.92 -11.20
N THR A 68 -7.25 -9.19 -12.10
CA THR A 68 -7.25 -7.73 -12.10
C THR A 68 -8.69 -7.23 -12.05
N LYS A 69 -8.91 -6.22 -11.21
CA LYS A 69 -10.25 -5.70 -10.96
C LYS A 69 -10.16 -4.21 -10.66
N THR A 70 -11.15 -3.44 -11.14
CA THR A 70 -11.29 -2.04 -10.75
C THR A 70 -12.29 -1.94 -9.61
N VAL A 71 -11.87 -1.32 -8.51
CA VAL A 71 -12.69 -1.20 -7.30
C VAL A 71 -12.75 0.26 -6.85
N GLY A 72 -13.87 0.62 -6.24
CA GLY A 72 -14.13 1.99 -5.81
C GLY A 72 -14.13 2.17 -4.29
N PRO A 73 -14.45 3.39 -3.82
CA PRO A 73 -14.46 3.71 -2.39
C PRO A 73 -15.32 2.76 -1.58
N GLY A 74 -14.83 2.40 -0.40
CA GLY A 74 -15.49 1.45 0.49
C GLY A 74 -15.14 0.00 0.24
N THR A 75 -14.46 -0.33 -0.86
CA THR A 75 -13.99 -1.69 -1.11
C THR A 75 -12.80 -2.00 -0.23
N ALA A 76 -12.88 -3.09 0.51
CA ALA A 76 -11.78 -3.57 1.35
C ALA A 76 -11.30 -4.93 0.87
N PHE A 77 -10.00 -5.18 1.04
CA PHE A 77 -9.39 -6.45 0.65
C PHE A 77 -8.20 -6.75 1.55
N THR A 78 -7.85 -8.02 1.63
CA THR A 78 -6.73 -8.49 2.44
C THR A 78 -5.73 -9.19 1.54
N ILE A 79 -4.45 -8.91 1.75
CA ILE A 79 -3.35 -9.50 1.01
C ILE A 79 -2.51 -10.33 1.98
N ALA A 80 -2.62 -11.65 1.84
CA ALA A 80 -1.82 -12.58 2.63
C ALA A 80 -0.37 -12.57 2.17
N PRO A 81 0.58 -12.98 3.03
CA PRO A 81 1.97 -13.12 2.62
C PRO A 81 2.12 -13.96 1.35
N LYS A 82 3.12 -13.63 0.53
CA LYS A 82 3.47 -14.32 -0.72
C LYS A 82 2.46 -14.15 -1.85
N THR A 83 1.48 -13.28 -1.69
CA THR A 83 0.52 -12.96 -2.75
C THR A 83 1.08 -11.86 -3.64
N ILE A 84 1.23 -12.16 -4.93
CA ILE A 84 1.65 -11.16 -5.92
C ILE A 84 0.52 -10.15 -6.09
N HIS A 85 0.86 -8.86 -6.03
CA HIS A 85 -0.15 -7.82 -6.14
C HIS A 85 0.43 -6.51 -6.70
N ARG A 86 -0.46 -5.65 -7.18
CA ARG A 86 -0.11 -4.32 -7.69
C ARG A 86 -1.31 -3.38 -7.56
N PHE A 87 -1.03 -2.13 -7.19
CA PHE A 87 -2.02 -1.06 -7.11
C PHE A 87 -1.72 -0.03 -8.20
N GLU A 88 -2.76 0.40 -8.92
CA GLU A 88 -2.63 1.37 -10.00
C GLU A 88 -3.76 2.40 -9.97
N ALA A 89 -3.44 3.66 -10.28
CA ALA A 89 -4.38 4.77 -10.37
C ALA A 89 -4.48 5.26 -11.83
N PRO A 90 -5.16 4.52 -12.72
CA PRO A 90 -5.10 4.82 -14.16
C PRO A 90 -5.89 6.06 -14.57
N LYS A 91 -6.95 6.41 -13.85
CA LYS A 91 -7.90 7.46 -14.26
C LYS A 91 -7.90 8.68 -13.38
N GLY A 92 -7.34 8.60 -12.19
CA GLY A 92 -7.31 9.68 -11.22
C GLY A 92 -6.60 9.23 -9.97
N ARG A 93 -6.32 10.18 -9.09
CA ARG A 93 -5.70 9.91 -7.79
C ARG A 93 -6.50 8.89 -7.00
N VAL A 94 -5.80 7.95 -6.37
CA VAL A 94 -6.39 6.94 -5.49
C VAL A 94 -5.81 7.10 -4.09
N THR A 95 -6.68 7.08 -3.08
CA THR A 95 -6.27 7.09 -1.67
C THR A 95 -6.72 5.80 -1.02
N LEU A 96 -5.76 5.11 -0.40
CA LEU A 96 -5.98 3.87 0.33
C LEU A 96 -5.62 4.05 1.79
N ILE A 97 -6.32 3.36 2.68
CA ILE A 97 -5.86 3.16 4.05
C ILE A 97 -5.41 1.71 4.19
N GLU A 98 -4.26 1.52 4.82
CA GLU A 98 -3.65 0.20 5.03
C GLU A 98 -3.39 -0.03 6.50
N VAL A 99 -3.71 -1.23 6.98
CA VAL A 99 -3.23 -1.75 8.26
C VAL A 99 -2.47 -3.03 7.98
N SER A 100 -1.34 -3.22 8.65
CA SER A 100 -0.50 -4.37 8.38
C SER A 100 0.27 -4.81 9.62
N THR A 101 0.85 -6.01 9.53
CA THR A 101 1.89 -6.44 10.44
C THR A 101 3.12 -5.54 10.28
N PRO A 102 4.06 -5.52 11.24
CA PRO A 102 5.06 -4.44 11.31
C PRO A 102 6.23 -4.52 10.32
N GLU A 103 6.30 -5.51 9.45
CA GLU A 103 7.44 -5.72 8.55
C GLU A 103 7.44 -4.72 7.37
N LEU A 104 7.70 -3.45 7.64
CA LEU A 104 7.71 -2.37 6.63
C LEU A 104 8.76 -2.58 5.53
N TRP A 105 9.88 -3.25 5.86
CA TRP A 105 10.99 -3.50 4.95
C TRP A 105 10.76 -4.70 4.02
N ASP A 106 9.73 -5.47 4.28
CA ASP A 106 9.49 -6.76 3.63
C ASP A 106 8.78 -6.58 2.28
N VAL A 107 9.54 -6.30 1.24
CA VAL A 107 9.01 -6.18 -0.12
C VAL A 107 9.96 -6.85 -1.12
N VAL A 108 9.39 -7.67 -2.01
CA VAL A 108 10.07 -8.23 -3.17
C VAL A 108 9.41 -7.66 -4.41
N ARG A 109 10.14 -6.85 -5.16
CA ARG A 109 9.63 -6.21 -6.38
C ARG A 109 9.98 -7.08 -7.59
N LEU A 110 8.94 -7.50 -8.31
CA LEU A 110 9.07 -8.34 -9.52
C LEU A 110 9.17 -7.48 -10.77
N GLN A 111 8.43 -6.37 -10.81
CA GLN A 111 8.46 -5.37 -11.87
C GLN A 111 8.29 -4.01 -11.23
N ASP A 112 9.03 -3.02 -11.70
CA ASP A 112 8.94 -1.66 -11.16
C ASP A 112 9.24 -0.64 -12.24
N ASP A 113 8.28 0.28 -12.48
CA ASP A 113 8.41 1.33 -13.49
C ASP A 113 9.49 2.37 -13.11
N TYR A 114 9.97 2.37 -11.88
CA TYR A 114 10.87 3.39 -11.33
C TYR A 114 12.28 2.86 -11.06
N GLY A 115 12.59 1.66 -11.56
CA GLY A 115 13.94 1.11 -11.47
C GLY A 115 14.37 0.63 -10.09
N ARG A 116 13.45 0.28 -9.20
CA ARG A 116 13.77 -0.17 -7.83
C ARG A 116 13.86 -1.68 -7.68
N ARG A 117 13.69 -2.42 -8.78
CA ARG A 117 13.73 -3.89 -8.74
C ARG A 117 15.10 -4.37 -8.27
N GLY A 118 15.11 -5.32 -7.33
CA GLY A 118 16.35 -5.90 -6.80
C GLY A 118 17.06 -5.03 -5.76
N LYS A 119 16.38 -4.02 -5.24
CA LYS A 119 16.97 -3.09 -4.26
C LYS A 119 16.25 -3.12 -2.93
#